data_00850de282ed892ebc28dab3a85be734
#
_entry.id   00850de282ed892ebc28dab3a85be734
#
_cell.length_a   1.000
_cell.length_b   1.000
_cell.length_c   1.000
_cell.angle_alpha   90.00
_cell.angle_beta   90.00
_cell.angle_gamma   90.00
#
_symmetry.space_group_name_H-M   'P 1'
#
loop_
_entity.id
_entity.type
_entity.pdbx_description
1 polymer ?
#
loop_
_entity_poly.entity_id
_entity_poly.type
_entity_poly.pdbx_seq_one_letter_code
_entity_poly.pdbx_strand_id
1 'polypeptide(L)'
;KGLSLALPFDSLFVYGEVLQDKNVPELEYADYMGQTASAYGHVLRDALAKGSFNGLDIADWRHQAAPEFLTTWVESHDTYCNAHESAGLSDNQIRTGWVFLTARQNGTPLFFSRPMGSTRSNYWGDNVIGARGNDEFFHPEVVAVNKFRQAMKGQKEDLQFNPEGTVAVVNRGKKG
;
A
#
# COMPACT_ATOMS: atom_id res chain seq x y z
N LYS A 1 -27.96 -15.43 20.10
CA LYS A 1 -28.63 -14.30 19.42
C LYS A 1 -27.53 -13.46 18.82
N GLY A 2 -27.27 -13.61 17.49
CA GLY A 2 -26.28 -12.81 16.79
C GLY A 2 -26.78 -11.37 16.69
N LEU A 3 -25.92 -10.40 17.01
CA LEU A 3 -26.13 -9.02 16.66
C LEU A 3 -26.12 -8.93 15.12
N SER A 4 -27.30 -8.77 14.51
CA SER A 4 -27.39 -8.32 13.12
C SER A 4 -27.10 -6.83 13.10
N LEU A 5 -25.85 -6.46 12.86
CA LEU A 5 -25.49 -5.10 12.50
C LEU A 5 -25.95 -4.90 11.06
N ALA A 6 -27.10 -4.27 10.86
CA ALA A 6 -27.55 -3.80 9.56
C ALA A 6 -26.73 -2.58 9.13
N LEU A 7 -25.42 -2.76 8.95
CA LEU A 7 -24.60 -1.76 8.27
C LEU A 7 -24.84 -1.93 6.76
N PRO A 8 -25.08 -0.85 6.01
CA PRO A 8 -25.13 -0.93 4.55
C PRO A 8 -23.81 -1.56 4.06
N PHE A 9 -23.87 -2.65 3.30
CA PHE A 9 -22.69 -3.35 2.81
C PHE A 9 -21.74 -2.40 2.05
N ASP A 10 -22.31 -1.43 1.34
CA ASP A 10 -21.59 -0.39 0.59
C ASP A 10 -20.79 0.59 1.48
N SER A 11 -21.03 0.61 2.79
CA SER A 11 -20.27 1.43 3.74
C SER A 11 -19.11 0.69 4.41
N LEU A 12 -18.99 -0.62 4.17
CA LEU A 12 -17.93 -1.43 4.75
C LEU A 12 -16.75 -1.53 3.77
N PHE A 13 -15.55 -1.34 4.30
CA PHE A 13 -14.34 -1.70 3.59
C PHE A 13 -14.06 -3.18 3.83
N VAL A 14 -14.32 -4.00 2.82
CA VAL A 14 -14.10 -5.45 2.86
C VAL A 14 -13.04 -5.81 1.83
N TYR A 15 -11.99 -6.47 2.26
CA TYR A 15 -10.97 -7.01 1.35
C TYR A 15 -10.49 -8.36 1.85
N GLY A 16 -9.96 -9.17 0.93
CA GLY A 16 -9.31 -10.44 1.21
C GLY A 16 -7.89 -10.46 0.67
N GLU A 17 -7.02 -11.21 1.33
CA GLU A 17 -5.73 -11.57 0.78
C GLU A 17 -5.95 -12.64 -0.27
N VAL A 18 -5.92 -12.22 -1.54
CA VAL A 18 -5.99 -13.10 -2.70
C VAL A 18 -4.62 -13.09 -3.35
N LEU A 19 -3.90 -14.19 -3.23
CA LEU A 19 -2.57 -14.32 -3.83
C LEU A 19 -2.70 -14.44 -5.35
N GLN A 20 -1.85 -13.72 -6.08
CA GLN A 20 -1.83 -13.70 -7.54
C GLN A 20 -1.09 -14.92 -8.11
N ASP A 21 -1.51 -16.11 -7.69
CA ASP A 21 -0.97 -17.38 -8.15
C ASP A 21 -1.58 -17.81 -9.48
N LYS A 22 -0.90 -18.73 -10.16
CA LYS A 22 -1.40 -19.28 -11.41
C LYS A 22 -2.77 -19.94 -11.21
N ASN A 23 -3.74 -19.56 -12.04
CA ASN A 23 -5.12 -20.04 -12.03
C ASN A 23 -6.02 -19.53 -10.89
N VAL A 24 -5.62 -18.49 -10.17
CA VAL A 24 -6.53 -17.80 -9.25
C VAL A 24 -7.49 -16.93 -10.06
N PRO A 25 -8.83 -17.09 -9.88
CA PRO A 25 -9.81 -16.31 -10.62
C PRO A 25 -10.00 -14.91 -9.97
N GLU A 26 -9.00 -14.03 -10.10
CA GLU A 26 -8.99 -12.71 -9.46
C GLU A 26 -10.27 -11.89 -9.75
N LEU A 27 -10.83 -11.98 -10.96
CA LEU A 27 -12.03 -11.24 -11.33
C LEU A 27 -13.28 -11.71 -10.58
N GLU A 28 -13.38 -13.00 -10.27
CA GLU A 28 -14.52 -13.54 -9.53
C GLU A 28 -14.54 -13.04 -8.07
N TYR A 29 -13.38 -12.83 -7.47
CA TYR A 29 -13.30 -12.27 -6.12
C TYR A 29 -13.69 -10.80 -6.08
N ALA A 30 -13.47 -10.04 -7.17
CA ALA A 30 -13.81 -8.62 -7.24
C ALA A 30 -15.32 -8.35 -7.10
N ASP A 31 -16.17 -9.34 -7.40
CA ASP A 31 -17.62 -9.25 -7.22
C ASP A 31 -18.04 -9.24 -5.74
N TYR A 32 -17.15 -9.66 -4.83
CA TYR A 32 -17.47 -9.84 -3.41
C TYR A 32 -16.65 -8.95 -2.47
N MET A 33 -15.43 -8.61 -2.85
CA MET A 33 -14.49 -7.89 -1.96
C MET A 33 -13.33 -7.24 -2.73
N GLY A 34 -12.68 -6.29 -2.09
CA GLY A 34 -11.37 -5.82 -2.53
C GLY A 34 -10.30 -6.90 -2.40
N GLN A 35 -9.23 -6.78 -3.16
CA GLN A 35 -8.15 -7.77 -3.22
C GLN A 35 -6.80 -7.13 -3.03
N THR A 36 -5.87 -7.93 -2.49
CA THR A 36 -4.48 -7.50 -2.32
C THR A 36 -3.73 -7.47 -3.65
N ALA A 37 -3.09 -6.34 -3.95
CA ALA A 37 -2.23 -6.17 -5.13
C ALA A 37 -0.77 -6.53 -4.79
N SER A 38 -0.49 -7.81 -4.55
CA SER A 38 0.83 -8.28 -4.11
C SER A 38 1.92 -8.06 -5.15
N ALA A 39 1.64 -8.34 -6.43
CA ALA A 39 2.59 -8.10 -7.52
C ALA A 39 2.94 -6.60 -7.65
N TYR A 40 1.98 -5.70 -7.46
CA TYR A 40 2.23 -4.27 -7.43
C TYR A 40 3.13 -3.86 -6.26
N GLY A 41 2.84 -4.37 -5.07
CA GLY A 41 3.66 -4.14 -3.88
C GLY A 41 5.11 -4.60 -4.06
N HIS A 42 5.31 -5.74 -4.73
CA HIS A 42 6.65 -6.24 -5.05
C HIS A 42 7.43 -5.26 -5.95
N VAL A 43 6.83 -4.80 -7.05
CA VAL A 43 7.47 -3.84 -7.97
C VAL A 43 7.76 -2.51 -7.29
N LEU A 44 6.87 -2.05 -6.40
CA LEU A 44 7.11 -0.84 -5.62
C LEU A 44 8.32 -0.99 -4.68
N ARG A 45 8.42 -2.11 -3.95
CA ARG A 45 9.59 -2.37 -3.09
C ARG A 45 10.89 -2.43 -3.89
N ASP A 46 10.87 -3.03 -5.06
CA ASP A 46 12.01 -3.04 -5.99
C ASP A 46 12.43 -1.63 -6.41
N ALA A 47 11.47 -0.77 -6.76
CA ALA A 47 11.73 0.62 -7.12
C ALA A 47 12.36 1.38 -5.96
N LEU A 48 11.82 1.21 -4.75
CA LEU A 48 12.33 1.85 -3.54
C LEU A 48 13.76 1.39 -3.20
N ALA A 49 14.03 0.09 -3.33
CA ALA A 49 15.36 -0.47 -3.09
C ALA A 49 16.39 0.05 -4.09
N LYS A 50 15.99 0.20 -5.35
CA LYS A 50 16.84 0.74 -6.44
C LYS A 50 16.97 2.27 -6.40
N GLY A 51 16.03 2.96 -5.73
CA GLY A 51 15.94 4.42 -5.77
C GLY A 51 15.47 4.97 -7.12
N SER A 52 14.82 4.16 -7.94
CA SER A 52 14.33 4.57 -9.27
C SER A 52 13.18 3.69 -9.73
N PHE A 53 12.22 4.30 -10.43
CA PHE A 53 11.13 3.63 -11.16
C PHE A 53 11.53 3.24 -12.59
N ASN A 54 12.74 3.59 -13.04
CA ASN A 54 13.17 3.35 -14.40
C ASN A 54 13.15 1.86 -14.77
N GLY A 55 12.56 1.54 -15.91
CA GLY A 55 12.38 0.17 -16.38
C GLY A 55 11.28 -0.61 -15.67
N LEU A 56 10.55 0.03 -14.74
CA LEU A 56 9.43 -0.55 -14.03
C LEU A 56 8.15 0.18 -14.45
N ASP A 57 7.18 -0.57 -14.94
CA ASP A 57 5.85 -0.01 -15.23
C ASP A 57 5.04 0.07 -13.94
N ILE A 58 5.34 1.08 -13.13
CA ILE A 58 4.66 1.33 -11.86
C ILE A 58 3.29 2.02 -12.04
N ALA A 59 2.96 2.44 -13.25
CA ALA A 59 1.62 2.91 -13.58
C ALA A 59 0.62 1.76 -13.68
N ASP A 60 1.06 0.60 -14.15
CA ASP A 60 0.28 -0.62 -14.23
C ASP A 60 0.11 -1.27 -12.84
N TRP A 61 -1.12 -1.49 -12.43
CA TRP A 61 -1.46 -2.12 -11.16
C TRP A 61 -1.15 -3.61 -11.08
N ARG A 62 -0.82 -4.25 -12.19
CA ARG A 62 -0.45 -5.67 -12.29
C ARG A 62 -1.49 -6.61 -11.68
N HIS A 63 -2.76 -6.27 -11.89
CA HIS A 63 -3.89 -7.01 -11.38
C HIS A 63 -5.02 -7.02 -12.40
N GLN A 64 -5.79 -8.12 -12.46
CA GLN A 64 -6.92 -8.23 -13.39
C GLN A 64 -8.13 -7.41 -12.93
N ALA A 65 -8.34 -7.30 -11.61
CA ALA A 65 -9.40 -6.47 -11.06
C ALA A 65 -9.11 -4.97 -11.25
N ALA A 66 -10.16 -4.19 -11.38
CA ALA A 66 -10.04 -2.74 -11.53
C ALA A 66 -9.39 -2.10 -10.28
N PRO A 67 -8.60 -1.02 -10.46
CA PRO A 67 -7.80 -0.44 -9.39
C PRO A 67 -8.56 0.01 -8.14
N GLU A 68 -9.83 0.34 -8.27
CA GLU A 68 -10.71 0.70 -7.13
C GLU A 68 -10.99 -0.45 -6.17
N PHE A 69 -10.82 -1.69 -6.62
CA PHE A 69 -10.96 -2.90 -5.79
C PHE A 69 -9.65 -3.35 -5.16
N LEU A 70 -8.54 -2.65 -5.43
CA LEU A 70 -7.23 -3.09 -4.97
C LEU A 70 -6.89 -2.52 -3.60
N THR A 71 -6.37 -3.38 -2.75
CA THR A 71 -5.69 -3.03 -1.50
C THR A 71 -4.18 -3.08 -1.73
N THR A 72 -3.50 -1.99 -1.44
CA THR A 72 -2.07 -1.81 -1.72
C THR A 72 -1.29 -1.54 -0.44
N TRP A 73 -0.01 -1.89 -0.42
CA TRP A 73 0.90 -1.61 0.70
C TRP A 73 2.35 -1.52 0.23
N VAL A 74 3.18 -0.87 1.01
CA VAL A 74 4.64 -0.91 0.83
C VAL A 74 5.18 -2.19 1.48
N GLU A 75 4.79 -2.42 2.74
CA GLU A 75 5.14 -3.62 3.49
C GLU A 75 3.95 -4.14 4.31
N SER A 76 4.02 -5.39 4.70
CA SER A 76 3.09 -6.08 5.58
C SER A 76 3.87 -6.89 6.62
N HIS A 77 3.16 -7.55 7.54
CA HIS A 77 3.78 -8.49 8.46
C HIS A 77 4.51 -9.62 7.72
N ASP A 78 3.99 -10.09 6.61
CA ASP A 78 4.63 -11.13 5.82
C ASP A 78 5.90 -10.63 5.15
N THR A 79 5.86 -9.49 4.48
CA THR A 79 7.02 -8.97 3.76
C THR A 79 8.12 -8.44 4.68
N TYR A 80 7.79 -8.05 5.92
CA TYR A 80 8.77 -7.60 6.92
C TYR A 80 9.19 -8.72 7.86
N CYS A 81 8.24 -9.33 8.59
CA CYS A 81 8.56 -10.26 9.67
C CYS A 81 8.82 -11.68 9.19
N ASN A 82 8.14 -12.15 8.14
CA ASN A 82 8.23 -13.53 7.66
C ASN A 82 9.22 -13.68 6.50
N ALA A 83 8.95 -13.02 5.37
CA ALA A 83 9.76 -13.16 4.16
C ALA A 83 10.99 -12.22 4.13
N HIS A 84 11.01 -11.20 4.97
CA HIS A 84 12.08 -10.19 5.07
C HIS A 84 12.33 -9.39 3.78
N GLU A 85 11.40 -9.40 2.84
CA GLU A 85 11.52 -8.70 1.54
C GLU A 85 11.67 -7.18 1.69
N SER A 86 10.97 -6.60 2.65
CA SER A 86 11.03 -5.17 2.93
C SER A 86 12.00 -4.78 4.04
N ALA A 87 12.59 -5.76 4.73
CA ALA A 87 13.42 -5.52 5.92
C ALA A 87 14.70 -4.71 5.63
N GLY A 88 15.14 -4.71 4.38
CA GLY A 88 16.27 -3.90 3.90
C GLY A 88 15.93 -2.43 3.67
N LEU A 89 14.66 -2.08 3.52
CA LEU A 89 14.22 -0.71 3.28
C LEU A 89 14.32 0.12 4.57
N SER A 90 14.85 1.32 4.44
CA SER A 90 14.87 2.31 5.51
C SER A 90 13.48 2.91 5.73
N ASP A 91 13.24 3.50 6.90
CA ASP A 91 11.99 4.18 7.21
C ASP A 91 11.68 5.29 6.20
N ASN A 92 12.70 6.01 5.71
CA ASN A 92 12.53 7.00 4.65
C ASN A 92 12.03 6.38 3.33
N GLN A 93 12.55 5.21 2.93
CA GLN A 93 12.07 4.51 1.74
C GLN A 93 10.63 4.02 1.93
N ILE A 94 10.29 3.51 3.12
CA ILE A 94 8.91 3.10 3.45
C ILE A 94 7.97 4.31 3.38
N ARG A 95 8.34 5.46 3.96
CA ARG A 95 7.54 6.69 3.86
C ARG A 95 7.40 7.17 2.41
N THR A 96 8.48 7.14 1.63
CA THR A 96 8.43 7.48 0.20
C THR A 96 7.43 6.59 -0.56
N GLY A 97 7.48 5.30 -0.32
CA GLY A 97 6.52 4.35 -0.90
C GLY A 97 5.09 4.63 -0.45
N TRP A 98 4.90 4.93 0.83
CA TRP A 98 3.59 5.32 1.36
C TRP A 98 3.06 6.60 0.71
N VAL A 99 3.90 7.63 0.59
CA VAL A 99 3.55 8.89 -0.09
C VAL A 99 3.11 8.60 -1.53
N PHE A 100 3.87 7.79 -2.26
CA PHE A 100 3.54 7.40 -3.61
C PHE A 100 2.19 6.68 -3.70
N LEU A 101 1.97 5.61 -2.94
CA LEU A 101 0.72 4.85 -2.94
C LEU A 101 -0.49 5.72 -2.55
N THR A 102 -0.32 6.53 -1.52
CA THR A 102 -1.42 7.33 -0.95
C THR A 102 -1.79 8.50 -1.85
N ALA A 103 -0.84 9.06 -2.61
CA ALA A 103 -1.10 10.11 -3.59
C ALA A 103 -1.89 9.61 -4.81
N ARG A 104 -1.80 8.31 -5.15
CA ARG A 104 -2.50 7.72 -6.29
C ARG A 104 -4.02 7.88 -6.18
N GLN A 105 -4.71 7.93 -7.31
CA GLN A 105 -6.18 8.06 -7.36
C GLN A 105 -6.88 6.83 -6.80
N ASN A 106 -6.46 5.68 -7.25
CA ASN A 106 -7.06 4.37 -6.97
C ASN A 106 -6.16 3.55 -6.02
N GLY A 107 -6.61 2.36 -5.74
CA GLY A 107 -6.02 1.52 -4.71
C GLY A 107 -6.33 2.03 -3.30
N THR A 108 -6.55 1.14 -2.36
CA THR A 108 -6.71 1.47 -0.94
C THR A 108 -5.42 1.12 -0.22
N PRO A 109 -4.59 2.12 0.14
CA PRO A 109 -3.32 1.85 0.80
C PRO A 109 -3.53 1.45 2.26
N LEU A 110 -2.83 0.41 2.69
CA LEU A 110 -2.72 -0.01 4.08
C LEU A 110 -1.31 0.28 4.59
N PHE A 111 -1.23 0.93 5.74
CA PHE A 111 0.03 1.19 6.42
C PHE A 111 0.35 0.06 7.39
N PHE A 112 1.56 -0.48 7.31
CA PHE A 112 2.08 -1.40 8.29
C PHE A 112 3.06 -0.67 9.22
N SER A 113 2.75 -0.62 10.51
CA SER A 113 3.70 -0.14 11.52
C SER A 113 4.55 -1.32 11.97
N ARG A 114 5.85 -1.26 11.72
CA ARG A 114 6.78 -2.30 12.18
C ARG A 114 6.65 -2.51 13.68
N PRO A 115 6.75 -3.74 14.18
CA PRO A 115 6.65 -4.01 15.61
C PRO A 115 7.62 -3.15 16.42
N MET A 116 7.17 -2.64 17.57
CA MET A 116 8.03 -1.87 18.46
C MET A 116 9.22 -2.71 18.90
N GLY A 117 10.41 -2.14 18.91
CA GLY A 117 11.63 -2.85 19.25
C GLY A 117 12.14 -3.82 18.17
N SER A 118 11.50 -3.88 17.00
CA SER A 118 11.99 -4.74 15.92
C SER A 118 13.34 -4.28 15.39
N THR A 119 14.18 -5.27 15.06
CA THR A 119 15.52 -5.10 14.52
C THR A 119 15.77 -6.13 13.43
N ARG A 120 16.87 -6.03 12.70
CA ARG A 120 17.27 -7.03 11.70
C ARG A 120 17.61 -8.41 12.29
N SER A 121 17.79 -8.52 13.60
CA SER A 121 17.98 -9.78 14.33
C SER A 121 16.71 -10.24 15.06
N ASN A 122 15.71 -9.37 15.17
CA ASN A 122 14.42 -9.68 15.78
C ASN A 122 13.32 -8.86 15.10
N TYR A 123 12.80 -9.33 13.98
CA TYR A 123 11.77 -8.63 13.21
C TYR A 123 10.41 -8.52 13.92
N TRP A 124 10.13 -9.42 14.87
CA TRP A 124 8.90 -9.41 15.64
C TRP A 124 8.94 -8.48 16.86
N GLY A 125 10.11 -7.89 17.16
CA GLY A 125 10.28 -7.01 18.32
C GLY A 125 9.88 -7.70 19.63
N ASP A 126 9.12 -6.98 20.44
CA ASP A 126 8.64 -7.51 21.74
C ASP A 126 7.53 -8.56 21.59
N ASN A 127 6.90 -8.65 20.42
CA ASN A 127 5.88 -9.64 20.04
C ASN A 127 4.79 -9.83 21.12
N VAL A 128 4.28 -8.73 21.64
CA VAL A 128 3.21 -8.73 22.67
C VAL A 128 1.87 -8.37 22.01
N ILE A 129 0.87 -9.21 22.20
CA ILE A 129 -0.50 -8.95 21.70
C ILE A 129 -1.01 -7.62 22.28
N GLY A 130 -1.48 -6.74 21.38
CA GLY A 130 -1.96 -5.40 21.74
C GLY A 130 -0.84 -4.35 21.89
N ALA A 131 0.43 -4.72 21.74
CA ALA A 131 1.49 -3.73 21.67
C ALA A 131 1.35 -2.87 20.40
N ARG A 132 1.64 -1.58 20.54
CA ARG A 132 1.66 -0.64 19.43
C ARG A 132 2.89 -0.88 18.58
N GLY A 133 2.78 -0.73 17.26
CA GLY A 133 3.92 -0.66 16.35
C GLY A 133 4.71 0.66 16.52
N ASN A 134 5.73 0.86 15.67
CA ASN A 134 6.51 2.09 15.65
C ASN A 134 5.66 3.34 15.33
N ASP A 135 6.24 4.52 15.49
CA ASP A 135 5.53 5.81 15.34
C ASP A 135 5.54 6.36 13.90
N GLU A 136 6.03 5.60 12.91
CA GLU A 136 6.15 6.05 11.52
C GLU A 136 4.81 6.51 10.91
N PHE A 137 3.69 5.93 11.33
CA PHE A 137 2.36 6.38 10.89
C PHE A 137 2.05 7.83 11.28
N PHE A 138 2.67 8.34 12.34
CA PHE A 138 2.49 9.72 12.82
C PHE A 138 3.53 10.68 12.24
N HIS A 139 4.43 10.22 11.40
CA HIS A 139 5.42 11.07 10.77
C HIS A 139 4.74 12.18 9.93
N PRO A 140 5.22 13.43 9.97
CA PRO A 140 4.58 14.56 9.27
C PRO A 140 4.30 14.32 7.77
N GLU A 141 5.20 13.63 7.07
CA GLU A 141 5.03 13.28 5.66
C GLU A 141 3.84 12.33 5.44
N VAL A 142 3.70 11.31 6.29
CA VAL A 142 2.59 10.36 6.26
C VAL A 142 1.27 11.08 6.54
N VAL A 143 1.23 11.91 7.56
CA VAL A 143 0.04 12.70 7.91
C VAL A 143 -0.32 13.66 6.78
N ALA A 144 0.66 14.33 6.17
CA ALA A 144 0.43 15.27 5.08
C ALA A 144 -0.19 14.58 3.85
N VAL A 145 0.35 13.45 3.41
CA VAL A 145 -0.16 12.75 2.24
C VAL A 145 -1.55 12.11 2.50
N ASN A 146 -1.82 11.66 3.72
CA ASN A 146 -3.16 11.19 4.09
C ASN A 146 -4.20 12.31 3.96
N LYS A 147 -3.86 13.53 4.40
CA LYS A 147 -4.72 14.72 4.20
C LYS A 147 -4.86 15.07 2.72
N PHE A 148 -3.76 15.01 1.96
CA PHE A 148 -3.79 15.22 0.51
C PHE A 148 -4.76 14.26 -0.18
N ARG A 149 -4.66 12.94 0.10
CA ARG A 149 -5.57 11.94 -0.46
C ARG A 149 -7.04 12.28 -0.17
N GLN A 150 -7.34 12.68 1.06
CA GLN A 150 -8.69 13.07 1.47
C GLN A 150 -9.19 14.30 0.70
N ALA A 151 -8.35 15.33 0.58
CA ALA A 151 -8.68 16.56 -0.12
C ALA A 151 -8.87 16.34 -1.64
N MET A 152 -8.13 15.37 -2.21
CA MET A 152 -8.15 15.06 -3.64
C MET A 152 -9.12 13.92 -4.00
N LYS A 153 -10.01 13.51 -3.09
CA LYS A 153 -10.98 12.45 -3.37
C LYS A 153 -11.81 12.78 -4.63
N GLY A 154 -11.87 11.81 -5.55
CA GLY A 154 -12.59 11.95 -6.82
C GLY A 154 -11.86 12.76 -7.91
N GLN A 155 -10.70 13.36 -7.62
CA GLN A 155 -9.90 14.06 -8.63
C GLN A 155 -9.11 13.07 -9.47
N LYS A 156 -9.04 13.31 -10.78
CA LYS A 156 -8.27 12.49 -11.71
C LYS A 156 -6.77 12.60 -11.44
N GLU A 157 -6.08 11.48 -11.68
CA GLU A 157 -4.63 11.37 -11.60
C GLU A 157 -3.97 11.65 -12.94
N ASP A 158 -2.83 12.32 -12.89
CA ASP A 158 -1.82 12.38 -13.95
C ASP A 158 -0.47 12.04 -13.30
N LEU A 159 0.11 10.92 -13.69
CA LEU A 159 1.35 10.38 -13.14
C LEU A 159 2.49 10.61 -14.13
N GLN A 160 3.54 11.29 -13.66
CA GLN A 160 4.69 11.66 -14.47
C GLN A 160 5.99 11.22 -13.79
N PHE A 161 7.01 10.94 -14.60
CA PHE A 161 8.36 10.60 -14.13
C PHE A 161 9.39 11.42 -14.88
N ASN A 162 10.50 11.73 -14.21
CA ASN A 162 11.67 12.25 -14.92
C ASN A 162 12.34 11.11 -15.75
N PRO A 163 13.19 11.43 -16.73
CA PRO A 163 13.81 10.42 -17.60
C PRO A 163 14.58 9.33 -16.84
N GLU A 164 15.17 9.66 -15.71
CA GLU A 164 15.95 8.76 -14.86
C GLU A 164 15.07 7.91 -13.94
N GLY A 165 13.77 8.21 -13.85
CA GLY A 165 12.83 7.54 -12.95
C GLY A 165 13.08 7.78 -11.46
N THR A 166 13.88 8.78 -11.10
CA THR A 166 14.20 9.10 -9.70
C THR A 166 13.21 10.06 -9.05
N VAL A 167 12.37 10.70 -9.85
CA VAL A 167 11.30 11.59 -9.39
C VAL A 167 9.98 11.13 -10.00
N ALA A 168 8.98 10.93 -9.14
CA ALA A 168 7.60 10.70 -9.53
C ALA A 168 6.75 11.90 -9.10
N VAL A 169 5.88 12.37 -9.99
CA VAL A 169 4.92 13.45 -9.71
C VAL A 169 3.52 12.90 -9.91
N VAL A 170 2.71 12.96 -8.88
CA VAL A 170 1.30 12.55 -8.91
C VAL A 170 0.44 13.81 -8.84
N ASN A 171 0.01 14.29 -10.00
CA ASN A 171 -0.93 15.42 -10.07
C ASN A 171 -2.36 14.93 -9.87
N ARG A 172 -3.15 15.62 -9.05
CA ARG A 172 -4.54 15.29 -8.77
C ARG A 172 -5.46 16.47 -9.09
N GLY A 173 -6.20 16.35 -10.21
CA GLY A 173 -7.07 17.42 -10.68
C GLY A 173 -6.29 18.70 -11.03
N LYS A 174 -6.92 19.87 -10.76
CA LYS A 174 -6.30 21.18 -11.07
C LYS A 174 -5.60 21.85 -9.87
N LYS A 175 -5.70 21.29 -8.69
CA LYS A 175 -5.26 21.92 -7.43
C LYS A 175 -4.35 21.05 -6.55
N GLY A 176 -4.10 19.83 -6.98
CA GLY A 176 -3.27 18.89 -6.21
C GLY A 176 -2.17 18.22 -7.02
#